data_dd58e83b173bdc6d3376fef371f62ed2
#
_entry.id   dd58e83b173bdc6d3376fef371f62ed2
#
_cell.length_a   1.000
_cell.length_b   1.000
_cell.length_c   1.000
_cell.angle_alpha   90.00
_cell.angle_beta   90.00
_cell.angle_gamma   90.00
#
_symmetry.space_group_name_H-M   'P 1'
#
loop_
_entity.id
_entity.type
_entity.pdbx_description
1 polymer ?
#
loop_
_entity_poly.entity_id
_entity_poly.type
_entity_poly.pdbx_seq_one_letter_code
_entity_poly.pdbx_strand_id
1 'polypeptide(L)'
;MRIGIYGGSFNPVHYGHVNVARTALGDLSLDRLIVIPAHVSPFKTDAASEASRHDVPWDRLVCVRNAFAGMEKVLIDEREIRRGGVSYAIDTVREIAAENPGAELFFIIGEDSVGGLPRWKDIDDLKRLVTFKAYPRTKESSTEIRELFKANGVVLNPDAKMVATVREGLCRKQGFCPCRLPRLPEFFCPCDEFKAQLRDPTFHGLCHCRLYLKP
;
A
#
# COMPACT_ATOMS: atom_id res chain seq x y z
N MET A 1 18.17 -10.78 15.32
CA MET A 1 16.90 -10.10 15.05
C MET A 1 16.56 -10.28 13.57
N ARG A 2 15.32 -10.65 13.23
CA ARG A 2 14.84 -10.90 11.86
C ARG A 2 13.93 -9.75 11.44
N ILE A 3 14.32 -8.99 10.42
CA ILE A 3 13.61 -7.80 9.96
C ILE A 3 13.12 -8.00 8.53
N GLY A 4 11.82 -7.85 8.33
CA GLY A 4 11.22 -7.75 6.99
C GLY A 4 11.22 -6.30 6.52
N ILE A 5 11.53 -6.08 5.25
CA ILE A 5 11.44 -4.79 4.55
C ILE A 5 10.41 -4.94 3.45
N TYR A 6 9.32 -4.20 3.52
CA TYR A 6 8.23 -4.26 2.55
C TYR A 6 8.03 -2.91 1.88
N GLY A 7 8.74 -2.71 0.78
CA GLY A 7 8.65 -1.51 -0.04
C GLY A 7 7.51 -1.56 -1.06
N GLY A 8 6.89 -0.42 -1.33
CA GLY A 8 5.85 -0.36 -2.35
C GLY A 8 5.28 1.03 -2.58
N SER A 9 4.61 1.23 -3.72
CA SER A 9 3.89 2.48 -3.98
C SER A 9 2.65 2.63 -3.10
N PHE A 10 1.98 1.54 -2.74
CA PHE A 10 0.75 1.51 -1.93
C PHE A 10 -0.28 2.58 -2.35
N ASN A 11 -0.60 2.66 -3.64
CA ASN A 11 -1.45 3.71 -4.20
C ASN A 11 -2.67 3.16 -4.97
N PRO A 12 -3.78 2.84 -4.28
CA PRO A 12 -3.87 2.76 -2.83
C PRO A 12 -3.28 1.47 -2.25
N VAL A 13 -3.08 1.45 -0.94
CA VAL A 13 -2.96 0.19 -0.20
C VAL A 13 -4.28 -0.57 -0.33
N HIS A 14 -4.21 -1.90 -0.42
CA HIS A 14 -5.38 -2.80 -0.49
C HIS A 14 -5.16 -4.05 0.37
N TYR A 15 -6.20 -4.86 0.54
CA TYR A 15 -6.13 -6.04 1.40
C TYR A 15 -4.98 -6.99 1.04
N GLY A 16 -4.66 -7.14 -0.24
CA GLY A 16 -3.52 -7.95 -0.67
C GLY A 16 -2.19 -7.54 -0.04
N HIS A 17 -1.95 -6.24 0.13
CA HIS A 17 -0.74 -5.78 0.82
C HIS A 17 -0.75 -6.17 2.31
N VAL A 18 -1.90 -6.06 2.97
CA VAL A 18 -2.05 -6.45 4.38
C VAL A 18 -1.88 -7.95 4.55
N ASN A 19 -2.43 -8.73 3.63
CA ASN A 19 -2.29 -10.19 3.63
C ASN A 19 -0.83 -10.62 3.48
N VAL A 20 -0.10 -10.06 2.50
CA VAL A 20 1.35 -10.32 2.34
C VAL A 20 2.12 -10.00 3.61
N ALA A 21 1.86 -8.85 4.23
CA ALA A 21 2.52 -8.45 5.47
C ALA A 21 2.27 -9.46 6.62
N ARG A 22 1.02 -9.89 6.80
CA ARG A 22 0.66 -10.89 7.83
C ARG A 22 1.32 -12.23 7.58
N THR A 23 1.28 -12.70 6.34
CA THR A 23 1.89 -13.97 5.95
C THR A 23 3.41 -13.93 6.17
N ALA A 24 4.07 -12.87 5.73
CA ALA A 24 5.51 -12.70 5.89
C ALA A 24 5.95 -12.65 7.37
N LEU A 25 5.17 -11.99 8.24
CA LEU A 25 5.44 -11.96 9.69
C LEU A 25 5.48 -13.36 10.29
N GLY A 26 4.53 -14.23 9.90
CA GLY A 26 4.45 -15.62 10.37
C GLY A 26 5.50 -16.50 9.73
N ASP A 27 5.52 -16.59 8.41
CA ASP A 27 6.38 -17.51 7.64
C ASP A 27 7.88 -17.30 7.91
N LEU A 28 8.28 -16.04 8.06
CA LEU A 28 9.67 -15.68 8.29
C LEU A 28 10.00 -15.51 9.79
N SER A 29 9.04 -15.73 10.67
CA SER A 29 9.18 -15.49 12.10
C SER A 29 9.85 -14.14 12.40
N LEU A 30 9.32 -13.07 11.78
CA LEU A 30 9.92 -11.74 11.88
C LEU A 30 9.75 -11.16 13.28
N ASP A 31 10.81 -10.55 13.78
CA ASP A 31 10.76 -9.72 14.98
C ASP A 31 10.14 -8.35 14.67
N ARG A 32 10.35 -7.85 13.44
CA ARG A 32 9.82 -6.58 12.93
C ARG A 32 9.59 -6.64 11.43
N LEU A 33 8.53 -6.00 10.97
CA LEU A 33 8.26 -5.71 9.56
C LEU A 33 8.22 -4.20 9.35
N ILE A 34 9.09 -3.69 8.49
CA ILE A 34 9.15 -2.27 8.13
C ILE A 34 8.45 -2.09 6.79
N VAL A 35 7.29 -1.43 6.80
CA VAL A 35 6.54 -1.08 5.58
C VAL A 35 6.99 0.30 5.12
N ILE A 36 7.48 0.41 3.89
CA ILE A 36 8.12 1.61 3.36
C ILE A 36 7.38 2.10 2.12
N PRO A 37 6.55 3.14 2.26
CA PRO A 37 5.94 3.79 1.11
C PRO A 37 6.98 4.52 0.26
N ALA A 38 7.15 4.10 -1.00
CA ALA A 38 8.06 4.75 -1.93
C ALA A 38 7.63 6.18 -2.22
N HIS A 39 8.57 7.14 -2.32
CA HIS A 39 8.24 8.47 -2.83
C HIS A 39 7.91 8.38 -4.31
N VAL A 40 8.87 8.02 -5.15
CA VAL A 40 8.68 7.72 -6.57
C VAL A 40 9.32 6.38 -6.90
N SER A 41 8.53 5.43 -7.39
CA SER A 41 9.08 4.14 -7.85
C SER A 41 9.96 4.35 -9.10
N PRO A 42 11.17 3.74 -9.18
CA PRO A 42 12.04 3.84 -10.36
C PRO A 42 11.37 3.38 -11.66
N PHE A 43 10.33 2.55 -11.54
CA PHE A 43 9.57 2.01 -12.69
C PHE A 43 8.31 2.83 -13.02
N LYS A 44 8.13 4.00 -12.39
CA LYS A 44 6.97 4.89 -12.53
C LYS A 44 7.42 6.36 -12.55
N THR A 45 8.40 6.67 -13.39
CA THR A 45 8.99 8.00 -13.51
C THR A 45 8.47 8.80 -14.71
N ASP A 46 7.64 8.17 -15.55
CA ASP A 46 7.00 8.84 -16.69
C ASP A 46 5.87 9.79 -16.25
N ALA A 47 5.56 10.77 -17.12
CA ALA A 47 4.56 11.80 -16.83
C ALA A 47 3.15 11.23 -16.54
N ALA A 48 2.75 10.12 -17.18
CA ALA A 48 1.46 9.48 -16.95
C ALA A 48 1.39 8.87 -15.54
N SER A 49 2.47 8.25 -15.10
CA SER A 49 2.61 7.71 -13.73
C SER A 49 2.62 8.84 -12.69
N GLU A 50 3.20 9.99 -13.01
CA GLU A 50 3.21 11.17 -12.14
C GLU A 50 1.80 11.74 -11.99
N ALA A 51 1.09 11.98 -13.07
CA ALA A 51 -0.30 12.42 -13.05
C ALA A 51 -1.18 11.47 -12.23
N SER A 52 -1.04 10.14 -12.43
CA SER A 52 -1.85 9.15 -11.71
C SER A 52 -1.55 9.05 -10.20
N ARG A 53 -0.45 9.65 -9.71
CA ARG A 53 -0.15 9.70 -8.26
C ARG A 53 -0.96 10.79 -7.55
N HIS A 54 -1.27 11.88 -8.23
CA HIS A 54 -1.95 13.05 -7.68
C HIS A 54 -3.44 13.09 -7.98
N ASP A 55 -3.86 12.37 -9.00
CA ASP A 55 -5.24 12.36 -9.51
C ASP A 55 -6.10 11.28 -8.83
N VAL A 56 -6.01 11.22 -7.50
CA VAL A 56 -6.76 10.23 -6.69
C VAL A 56 -7.34 10.88 -5.43
N PRO A 57 -8.56 10.50 -5.01
CA PRO A 57 -9.25 11.14 -3.89
C PRO A 57 -8.80 10.61 -2.51
N TRP A 58 -7.59 10.10 -2.37
CA TRP A 58 -7.07 9.60 -1.08
C TRP A 58 -5.65 10.09 -0.79
N ASP A 59 -5.35 10.24 0.49
CA ASP A 59 -4.00 10.40 0.98
C ASP A 59 -3.37 9.00 1.16
N ARG A 60 -2.30 8.73 0.40
CA ARG A 60 -1.63 7.44 0.36
C ARG A 60 -1.05 7.04 1.72
N LEU A 61 -0.41 7.99 2.43
CA LEU A 61 0.19 7.72 3.73
C LEU A 61 -0.86 7.46 4.80
N VAL A 62 -1.93 8.24 4.80
CA VAL A 62 -3.07 8.01 5.69
C VAL A 62 -3.66 6.62 5.46
N CYS A 63 -3.84 6.22 4.20
CA CYS A 63 -4.34 4.88 3.89
C CYS A 63 -3.40 3.77 4.38
N VAL A 64 -2.08 3.92 4.19
CA VAL A 64 -1.07 2.95 4.67
C VAL A 64 -1.10 2.85 6.19
N ARG A 65 -1.04 3.99 6.90
CA ARG A 65 -1.11 4.01 8.37
C ARG A 65 -2.37 3.32 8.88
N ASN A 66 -3.53 3.59 8.26
CA ASN A 66 -4.79 2.95 8.64
C ASN A 66 -4.78 1.44 8.39
N ALA A 67 -4.27 1.00 7.24
CA ALA A 67 -4.26 -0.42 6.85
C ALA A 67 -3.42 -1.29 7.80
N PHE A 68 -2.33 -0.74 8.33
CA PHE A 68 -1.40 -1.45 9.20
C PHE A 68 -1.56 -1.07 10.68
N ALA A 69 -2.52 -0.20 11.04
CA ALA A 69 -2.77 0.21 12.41
C ALA A 69 -3.04 -1.00 13.33
N GLY A 70 -2.38 -1.03 14.50
CA GLY A 70 -2.57 -2.09 15.49
C GLY A 70 -2.04 -3.48 15.05
N MET A 71 -1.30 -3.58 13.96
CA MET A 71 -0.53 -4.79 13.65
C MET A 71 0.75 -4.78 14.48
N GLU A 72 0.83 -5.69 15.45
CA GLU A 72 2.05 -5.87 16.23
C GLU A 72 3.24 -6.16 15.31
N LYS A 73 4.42 -5.67 15.70
CA LYS A 73 5.69 -5.81 14.97
C LYS A 73 5.73 -5.10 13.59
N VAL A 74 4.69 -4.37 13.17
CA VAL A 74 4.71 -3.58 11.94
C VAL A 74 5.04 -2.12 12.26
N LEU A 75 6.04 -1.60 11.55
CA LEU A 75 6.45 -0.19 11.58
C LEU A 75 6.27 0.42 10.20
N ILE A 76 5.61 1.58 10.13
CA ILE A 76 5.58 2.39 8.91
C ILE A 76 6.77 3.34 8.93
N ASP A 77 7.64 3.22 7.93
CA ASP A 77 8.81 4.08 7.80
C ASP A 77 8.70 4.95 6.55
N GLU A 78 8.68 6.24 6.75
CA GLU A 78 8.50 7.25 5.71
C GLU A 78 9.81 7.81 5.18
N ARG A 79 10.96 7.12 5.42
CA ARG A 79 12.29 7.60 5.01
C ARG A 79 12.38 7.93 3.52
N GLU A 80 11.77 7.13 2.65
CA GLU A 80 11.78 7.40 1.20
C GLU A 80 10.94 8.63 0.84
N ILE A 81 9.83 8.85 1.52
CA ILE A 81 9.01 10.07 1.37
C ILE A 81 9.80 11.30 1.83
N ARG A 82 10.46 11.23 2.99
CA ARG A 82 11.26 12.35 3.52
C ARG A 82 12.49 12.64 2.67
N ARG A 83 13.13 11.59 2.12
CA ARG A 83 14.28 11.73 1.22
C ARG A 83 13.88 12.42 -0.08
N GLY A 84 12.68 12.17 -0.58
CA GLY A 84 12.21 12.66 -1.88
C GLY A 84 12.87 11.95 -3.05
N GLY A 85 12.52 12.37 -4.27
CA GLY A 85 13.10 11.84 -5.51
C GLY A 85 12.74 10.37 -5.77
N VAL A 86 13.58 9.69 -6.56
CA VAL A 86 13.39 8.28 -6.92
C VAL A 86 13.83 7.37 -5.77
N SER A 87 12.94 6.47 -5.37
CA SER A 87 13.16 5.52 -4.27
C SER A 87 13.85 4.25 -4.77
N TYR A 88 15.14 4.14 -4.55
CA TYR A 88 15.89 2.92 -4.85
C TYR A 88 15.99 2.03 -3.60
N ALA A 89 15.63 0.77 -3.75
CA ALA A 89 15.65 -0.20 -2.65
C ALA A 89 17.03 -0.35 -1.99
N ILE A 90 18.10 -0.31 -2.79
CA ILE A 90 19.47 -0.45 -2.28
C ILE A 90 19.83 0.67 -1.27
N ASP A 91 19.43 1.91 -1.55
CA ASP A 91 19.73 3.05 -0.68
C ASP A 91 19.02 2.87 0.68
N THR A 92 17.78 2.46 0.64
CA THR A 92 16.94 2.19 1.83
C THR A 92 17.46 1.00 2.63
N VAL A 93 17.85 -0.09 1.96
CA VAL A 93 18.38 -1.29 2.63
C VAL A 93 19.72 -1.01 3.28
N ARG A 94 20.62 -0.23 2.65
CA ARG A 94 21.90 0.16 3.25
C ARG A 94 21.71 0.94 4.55
N GLU A 95 20.75 1.87 4.59
CA GLU A 95 20.40 2.60 5.82
C GLU A 95 19.88 1.66 6.91
N ILE A 96 18.90 0.79 6.59
CA ILE A 96 18.34 -0.15 7.56
C ILE A 96 19.41 -1.13 8.08
N ALA A 97 20.30 -1.61 7.22
CA ALA A 97 21.39 -2.50 7.61
C ALA A 97 22.36 -1.80 8.57
N ALA A 98 22.69 -0.54 8.32
CA ALA A 98 23.55 0.25 9.19
C ALA A 98 22.90 0.54 10.55
N GLU A 99 21.60 0.77 10.59
CA GLU A 99 20.81 0.99 11.81
C GLU A 99 20.63 -0.30 12.65
N ASN A 100 20.77 -1.48 12.03
CA ASN A 100 20.50 -2.78 12.67
C ASN A 100 21.64 -3.77 12.44
N PRO A 101 22.86 -3.50 12.98
CA PRO A 101 24.01 -4.38 12.76
C PRO A 101 23.74 -5.79 13.29
N GLY A 102 24.06 -6.80 12.46
CA GLY A 102 23.84 -8.21 12.80
C GLY A 102 22.39 -8.71 12.64
N ALA A 103 21.47 -7.89 12.16
CA ALA A 103 20.13 -8.35 11.82
C ALA A 103 20.11 -9.15 10.53
N GLU A 104 19.28 -10.19 10.46
CA GLU A 104 18.93 -10.90 9.25
C GLU A 104 17.82 -10.13 8.51
N LEU A 105 18.10 -9.64 7.31
CA LEU A 105 17.18 -8.79 6.56
C LEU A 105 16.48 -9.57 5.44
N PHE A 106 15.16 -9.42 5.35
CA PHE A 106 14.34 -10.02 4.31
C PHE A 106 13.67 -8.91 3.50
N PHE A 107 13.83 -8.93 2.17
CA PHE A 107 13.11 -8.00 1.30
C PHE A 107 11.88 -8.68 0.71
N ILE A 108 10.69 -8.16 1.06
CA ILE A 108 9.41 -8.74 0.70
C ILE A 108 8.89 -8.12 -0.59
N ILE A 109 8.59 -8.94 -1.59
CA ILE A 109 8.09 -8.53 -2.90
C ILE A 109 6.88 -9.37 -3.32
N GLY A 110 6.09 -8.85 -4.26
CA GLY A 110 5.13 -9.67 -4.98
C GLY A 110 5.82 -10.55 -6.02
N GLU A 111 5.28 -11.73 -6.31
CA GLU A 111 5.82 -12.63 -7.34
C GLU A 111 5.94 -11.96 -8.72
N ASP A 112 5.04 -11.04 -9.04
CA ASP A 112 5.06 -10.24 -10.28
C ASP A 112 6.31 -9.35 -10.40
N SER A 113 6.98 -9.06 -9.30
CA SER A 113 8.21 -8.24 -9.27
C SER A 113 9.49 -9.06 -9.49
N VAL A 114 9.44 -10.39 -9.35
CA VAL A 114 10.62 -11.26 -9.42
C VAL A 114 11.34 -11.14 -10.77
N GLY A 115 10.59 -11.18 -11.87
CA GLY A 115 11.15 -11.03 -13.22
C GLY A 115 11.79 -9.66 -13.49
N GLY A 116 11.45 -8.66 -12.66
CA GLY A 116 11.99 -7.30 -12.75
C GLY A 116 13.28 -7.08 -11.95
N LEU A 117 13.64 -7.98 -11.03
CA LEU A 117 14.79 -7.84 -10.14
C LEU A 117 16.12 -7.52 -10.84
N PRO A 118 16.45 -8.13 -12.02
CA PRO A 118 17.71 -7.81 -12.72
C PRO A 118 17.86 -6.33 -13.12
N ARG A 119 16.76 -5.58 -13.17
CA ARG A 119 16.75 -4.16 -13.51
C ARG A 119 16.85 -3.22 -12.30
N TRP A 120 16.91 -3.79 -11.09
CA TRP A 120 17.02 -2.98 -9.88
C TRP A 120 18.43 -2.43 -9.74
N LYS A 121 18.54 -1.17 -9.28
CA LYS A 121 19.82 -0.52 -9.03
C LYS A 121 20.65 -1.34 -8.04
N ASP A 122 21.90 -1.59 -8.37
CA ASP A 122 22.88 -2.33 -7.53
C ASP A 122 22.32 -3.67 -6.99
N ILE A 123 21.65 -4.43 -7.86
CA ILE A 123 20.94 -5.67 -7.44
C ILE A 123 21.85 -6.71 -6.79
N ASP A 124 23.12 -6.80 -7.21
CA ASP A 124 24.05 -7.78 -6.65
C ASP A 124 24.47 -7.39 -5.24
N ASP A 125 24.65 -6.09 -4.96
CA ASP A 125 24.86 -5.59 -3.60
C ASP A 125 23.63 -5.80 -2.74
N LEU A 126 22.45 -5.54 -3.29
CA LEU A 126 21.19 -5.74 -2.59
C LEU A 126 21.00 -7.22 -2.18
N LYS A 127 21.33 -8.18 -3.05
CA LYS A 127 21.29 -9.62 -2.75
C LYS A 127 22.30 -10.06 -1.65
N ARG A 128 23.38 -9.30 -1.46
CA ARG A 128 24.31 -9.57 -0.36
C ARG A 128 23.78 -9.09 0.99
N LEU A 129 22.91 -8.08 0.98
CA LEU A 129 22.38 -7.46 2.19
C LEU A 129 21.06 -8.08 2.66
N VAL A 130 20.26 -8.63 1.74
CA VAL A 130 18.93 -9.16 2.06
C VAL A 130 18.64 -10.51 1.41
N THR A 131 17.80 -11.30 2.05
CA THR A 131 17.14 -12.45 1.42
C THR A 131 15.81 -12.00 0.82
N PHE A 132 15.65 -12.13 -0.51
CA PHE A 132 14.37 -11.84 -1.16
C PHE A 132 13.34 -12.92 -0.85
N LYS A 133 12.12 -12.50 -0.52
CA LYS A 133 10.96 -13.38 -0.34
C LYS A 133 9.80 -12.88 -1.18
N ALA A 134 9.37 -13.72 -2.12
CA ALA A 134 8.25 -13.44 -3.00
C ALA A 134 6.96 -14.05 -2.44
N TYR A 135 5.88 -13.29 -2.52
CA TYR A 135 4.55 -13.73 -2.10
C TYR A 135 3.56 -13.62 -3.26
N PRO A 136 2.62 -14.58 -3.37
CA PRO A 136 1.63 -14.58 -4.44
C PRO A 136 0.78 -13.32 -4.39
N ARG A 137 0.43 -12.86 -5.58
CA ARG A 137 -0.46 -11.70 -5.73
C ARG A 137 -1.90 -12.12 -5.45
N THR A 138 -2.62 -11.27 -4.74
CA THR A 138 -4.07 -11.40 -4.59
C THR A 138 -4.80 -10.81 -5.82
N LYS A 139 -6.13 -10.96 -5.86
CA LYS A 139 -6.96 -10.42 -6.96
C LYS A 139 -6.95 -8.88 -7.01
N GLU A 140 -6.62 -8.22 -5.90
CA GLU A 140 -6.64 -6.77 -5.82
C GLU A 140 -5.44 -6.15 -6.55
N SER A 141 -5.70 -5.07 -7.27
CA SER A 141 -4.71 -4.29 -7.99
C SER A 141 -4.88 -2.81 -7.72
N SER A 142 -3.82 -2.17 -7.19
CA SER A 142 -3.81 -0.71 -7.03
C SER A 142 -4.01 0.02 -8.37
N THR A 143 -3.52 -0.53 -9.48
CA THR A 143 -3.69 0.05 -10.81
C THR A 143 -5.14 -0.01 -11.23
N GLU A 144 -5.79 -1.17 -11.12
CA GLU A 144 -7.20 -1.35 -11.45
C GLU A 144 -8.09 -0.41 -10.62
N ILE A 145 -7.81 -0.27 -9.31
CA ILE A 145 -8.56 0.65 -8.44
C ILE A 145 -8.43 2.10 -8.95
N ARG A 146 -7.21 2.56 -9.29
CA ARG A 146 -7.01 3.93 -9.79
C ARG A 146 -7.71 4.16 -11.11
N GLU A 147 -7.60 3.23 -12.05
CA GLU A 147 -8.26 3.31 -13.37
C GLU A 147 -9.77 3.36 -13.21
N LEU A 148 -10.35 2.51 -12.35
CA LEU A 148 -11.78 2.49 -12.09
C LEU A 148 -12.26 3.81 -11.47
N PHE A 149 -11.53 4.39 -10.53
CA PHE A 149 -11.85 5.66 -9.91
C PHE A 149 -11.75 6.81 -10.90
N LYS A 150 -10.67 6.85 -11.69
CA LYS A 150 -10.44 7.87 -12.72
C LYS A 150 -11.52 7.83 -13.81
N ALA A 151 -11.84 6.65 -14.33
CA ALA A 151 -12.86 6.48 -15.38
C ALA A 151 -14.25 6.95 -14.92
N ASN A 152 -14.52 6.95 -13.63
CA ASN A 152 -15.79 7.35 -13.03
C ASN A 152 -15.77 8.75 -12.37
N GLY A 153 -14.67 9.49 -12.49
CA GLY A 153 -14.53 10.83 -11.90
C GLY A 153 -14.74 10.86 -10.38
N VAL A 154 -14.38 9.76 -9.68
CA VAL A 154 -14.66 9.62 -8.25
C VAL A 154 -13.89 10.63 -7.44
N VAL A 155 -14.61 11.33 -6.56
CA VAL A 155 -14.07 12.32 -5.63
C VAL A 155 -14.40 11.97 -4.18
N LEU A 156 -13.79 12.67 -3.23
CA LEU A 156 -14.25 12.61 -1.84
C LEU A 156 -15.63 13.24 -1.70
N ASN A 157 -16.39 12.77 -0.71
CA ASN A 157 -17.61 13.44 -0.28
C ASN A 157 -17.31 14.93 0.00
N PRO A 158 -18.10 15.88 -0.53
CA PRO A 158 -17.90 17.30 -0.26
C PRO A 158 -18.10 17.68 1.22
N ASP A 159 -18.79 16.86 2.00
CA ASP A 159 -18.91 17.04 3.46
C ASP A 159 -17.61 16.64 4.17
N ALA A 160 -16.77 17.61 4.46
CA ALA A 160 -15.48 17.40 5.13
C ALA A 160 -15.63 16.75 6.52
N LYS A 161 -16.72 17.00 7.26
CA LYS A 161 -16.97 16.38 8.58
C LYS A 161 -17.24 14.89 8.41
N MET A 162 -18.05 14.54 7.42
CA MET A 162 -18.31 13.13 7.08
C MET A 162 -17.02 12.41 6.68
N VAL A 163 -16.20 13.01 5.81
CA VAL A 163 -14.90 12.44 5.40
C VAL A 163 -14.01 12.20 6.61
N ALA A 164 -13.89 13.17 7.53
CA ALA A 164 -13.08 13.02 8.74
C ALA A 164 -13.58 11.86 9.62
N THR A 165 -14.90 11.79 9.86
CA THR A 165 -15.52 10.71 10.65
C THR A 165 -15.27 9.32 10.05
N VAL A 166 -15.42 9.19 8.73
CA VAL A 166 -15.19 7.91 8.06
C VAL A 166 -13.72 7.52 8.06
N ARG A 167 -12.81 8.47 7.87
CA ARG A 167 -11.35 8.23 7.96
C ARG A 167 -10.92 7.76 9.34
N GLU A 168 -11.46 8.36 10.40
CA GLU A 168 -11.25 7.89 11.77
C GLU A 168 -11.78 6.47 11.99
N GLY A 169 -12.96 6.18 11.47
CA GLY A 169 -13.52 4.83 11.48
C GLY A 169 -12.66 3.81 10.74
N LEU A 170 -12.10 4.17 9.56
CA LEU A 170 -11.14 3.35 8.82
C LEU A 170 -9.87 3.09 9.62
N CYS A 171 -9.36 4.10 10.34
CA CYS A 171 -8.20 3.95 11.22
C CYS A 171 -8.48 2.92 12.31
N ARG A 172 -9.58 3.08 13.06
CA ARG A 172 -10.00 2.14 14.11
C ARG A 172 -10.23 0.72 13.59
N LYS A 173 -10.67 0.58 12.35
CA LYS A 173 -10.94 -0.71 11.70
C LYS A 173 -9.81 -1.21 10.81
N GLN A 174 -8.62 -0.63 10.86
CA GLN A 174 -7.45 -1.08 10.10
C GLN A 174 -7.71 -1.12 8.58
N GLY A 175 -8.31 -0.09 8.03
CA GLY A 175 -8.63 0.03 6.60
C GLY A 175 -9.93 -0.63 6.16
N PHE A 176 -10.61 -1.38 7.02
CA PHE A 176 -11.92 -1.95 6.71
C PHE A 176 -13.04 -0.92 6.85
N CYS A 177 -14.05 -1.03 5.97
CA CYS A 177 -15.20 -0.11 5.94
C CYS A 177 -15.86 0.00 7.32
N PRO A 178 -16.00 1.21 7.90
CA PRO A 178 -16.56 1.38 9.23
C PRO A 178 -18.03 1.00 9.33
N CYS A 179 -18.75 1.01 8.20
CA CYS A 179 -20.18 0.67 8.13
C CYS A 179 -20.45 -0.84 8.04
N ARG A 180 -19.41 -1.68 8.04
CA ARG A 180 -19.52 -3.15 7.99
C ARG A 180 -18.96 -3.75 9.26
N LEU A 181 -19.68 -4.68 9.90
CA LEU A 181 -19.24 -5.31 11.15
C LEU A 181 -18.03 -6.24 10.95
N PRO A 182 -18.04 -7.23 10.02
CA PRO A 182 -16.93 -8.15 9.85
C PRO A 182 -15.75 -7.47 9.13
N ARG A 183 -14.53 -7.92 9.44
CA ARG A 183 -13.29 -7.53 8.75
C ARG A 183 -12.98 -8.55 7.66
N LEU A 184 -13.83 -8.62 6.63
CA LEU A 184 -13.66 -9.50 5.49
C LEU A 184 -12.95 -8.75 4.34
N PRO A 185 -12.17 -9.45 3.50
CA PRO A 185 -11.42 -8.83 2.40
C PRO A 185 -12.25 -7.89 1.51
N GLU A 186 -13.49 -8.28 1.19
CA GLU A 186 -14.43 -7.52 0.37
C GLU A 186 -14.85 -6.18 0.99
N PHE A 187 -14.67 -6.00 2.29
CA PHE A 187 -14.99 -4.76 3.01
C PHE A 187 -13.76 -3.88 3.25
N PHE A 188 -12.60 -4.24 2.72
CA PHE A 188 -11.43 -3.36 2.76
C PHE A 188 -11.64 -2.16 1.82
N CYS A 189 -11.33 -0.96 2.28
CA CYS A 189 -11.61 0.28 1.54
C CYS A 189 -10.60 0.51 0.40
N PRO A 190 -11.07 0.83 -0.83
CA PRO A 190 -12.45 0.85 -1.29
C PRO A 190 -13.03 -0.57 -1.41
N CYS A 191 -14.22 -0.77 -0.83
CA CYS A 191 -14.84 -2.08 -0.73
C CYS A 191 -15.36 -2.60 -2.09
N ASP A 192 -15.57 -3.92 -2.19
CA ASP A 192 -16.01 -4.55 -3.44
C ASP A 192 -17.39 -4.07 -3.87
N GLU A 193 -18.27 -3.76 -2.91
CA GLU A 193 -19.58 -3.16 -3.20
C GLU A 193 -19.45 -1.84 -3.98
N PHE A 194 -18.61 -0.92 -3.51
CA PHE A 194 -18.42 0.35 -4.23
C PHE A 194 -17.71 0.15 -5.57
N LYS A 195 -16.74 -0.75 -5.64
CA LYS A 195 -16.10 -1.11 -6.93
C LYS A 195 -17.10 -1.70 -7.92
N ALA A 196 -18.08 -2.50 -7.46
CA ALA A 196 -19.17 -2.99 -8.30
C ALA A 196 -20.09 -1.85 -8.77
N GLN A 197 -20.48 -0.95 -7.86
CA GLN A 197 -21.27 0.25 -8.20
C GLN A 197 -20.56 1.15 -9.23
N LEU A 198 -19.24 1.29 -9.17
CA LEU A 198 -18.47 2.06 -10.16
C LEU A 198 -18.50 1.43 -11.55
N ARG A 199 -18.66 0.11 -11.67
CA ARG A 199 -18.79 -0.60 -12.95
C ARG A 199 -20.18 -0.49 -13.55
N ASP A 200 -21.17 -0.10 -12.76
CA ASP A 200 -22.53 0.19 -13.23
C ASP A 200 -22.58 1.62 -13.78
N PRO A 201 -22.85 1.81 -15.09
CA PRO A 201 -22.89 3.14 -15.69
C PRO A 201 -24.09 3.97 -15.20
N THR A 202 -25.11 3.34 -14.64
CA THR A 202 -26.33 4.02 -14.14
C THR A 202 -26.19 4.48 -12.69
N PHE A 203 -25.19 3.97 -11.97
CA PHE A 203 -24.96 4.38 -10.57
C PHE A 203 -24.32 5.77 -10.53
N HIS A 204 -24.93 6.66 -9.77
CA HIS A 204 -24.39 7.96 -9.33
C HIS A 204 -24.65 8.12 -7.85
N GLY A 205 -23.71 8.66 -7.10
CA GLY A 205 -23.91 8.91 -5.69
C GLY A 205 -22.75 8.45 -4.78
N LEU A 206 -23.05 8.43 -3.50
CA LEU A 206 -22.09 8.12 -2.46
C LEU A 206 -21.94 6.60 -2.25
N CYS A 207 -20.71 6.16 -1.98
CA CYS A 207 -20.48 4.81 -1.46
C CYS A 207 -21.20 4.63 -0.11
N HIS A 208 -21.43 3.39 0.31
CA HIS A 208 -22.21 3.08 1.51
C HIS A 208 -21.75 3.82 2.78
N CYS A 209 -20.43 3.93 3.00
CA CYS A 209 -19.88 4.69 4.15
C CYS A 209 -19.78 6.20 3.91
N ARG A 210 -20.21 6.69 2.74
CA ARG A 210 -20.24 8.11 2.37
C ARG A 210 -18.86 8.78 2.29
N LEU A 211 -17.79 8.00 2.05
CA LEU A 211 -16.45 8.55 1.88
C LEU A 211 -16.23 9.08 0.45
N TYR A 212 -16.65 8.30 -0.55
CA TYR A 212 -16.45 8.59 -1.97
C TYR A 212 -17.77 8.87 -2.67
N LEU A 213 -17.70 9.78 -3.65
CA LEU A 213 -18.81 10.18 -4.51
C LEU A 213 -18.45 9.89 -5.97
N LYS A 214 -19.32 9.16 -6.70
CA LYS A 214 -19.37 9.15 -8.15
C LYS A 214 -20.35 10.23 -8.60
N PRO A 215 -19.89 11.28 -9.29
CA PRO A 215 -20.74 12.39 -9.77
C PRO A 215 -21.87 11.95 -10.67
#